data_af4a0614f7ddc8e15538102704d3aad1
#
_entry.id   af4a0614f7ddc8e15538102704d3aad1
#
_cell.length_a   1.000
_cell.length_b   1.000
_cell.length_c   1.000
_cell.angle_alpha   90.00
_cell.angle_beta   90.00
_cell.angle_gamma   90.00
#
_symmetry.space_group_name_H-M   'P 1'
#
loop_
_entity.id
_entity.type
_entity.pdbx_description
1 polymer ?
#
loop_
_entity_poly.entity_id
_entity_poly.type
_entity_poly.pdbx_seq_one_letter_code
_entity_poly.pdbx_strand_id
1 'polypeptide(L)'
;MFPPRYSNPDYWKESGIIQEARFQTSLSGGKGGQNVNKVSTKVEIYWSPERSTVISEEARARIVEKIASKIDNDGEIRVTCDTSRSQLQNKKTAIDKICIIIAFCFKENKPRKASKPTFSSVKKRLEGKKIQKDIKVNRRKTDW
;
A
#
# COMPACT_ATOMS: atom_id res chain seq x y z
N MET A 1 20.02 -7.80 7.91
CA MET A 1 19.25 -6.60 8.35
C MET A 1 19.61 -5.45 7.43
N PHE A 2 18.64 -4.84 6.78
CA PHE A 2 18.91 -3.72 5.85
C PHE A 2 19.14 -2.41 6.59
N PRO A 3 19.93 -1.48 6.02
CA PRO A 3 20.16 -0.17 6.61
C PRO A 3 18.84 0.61 6.80
N PRO A 4 18.66 1.36 7.92
CA PRO A 4 17.43 2.12 8.18
C PRO A 4 17.07 3.11 7.07
N ARG A 5 18.06 3.63 6.33
CA ARG A 5 17.88 4.53 5.18
C ARG A 5 17.01 3.93 4.08
N TYR A 6 16.96 2.59 3.92
CA TYR A 6 16.15 1.92 2.90
C TYR A 6 14.64 2.06 3.17
N SER A 7 14.23 2.32 4.40
CA SER A 7 12.84 2.62 4.74
C SER A 7 12.44 4.08 4.48
N ASN A 8 13.40 4.93 4.05
CA ASN A 8 13.14 6.32 3.71
C ASN A 8 12.95 6.48 2.20
N PRO A 9 11.80 6.99 1.71
CA PRO A 9 11.56 7.23 0.29
C PRO A 9 12.57 8.21 -0.36
N ASP A 10 13.06 9.21 0.38
CA ASP A 10 13.99 10.20 -0.17
C ASP A 10 15.34 9.60 -0.54
N TYR A 11 15.80 8.58 0.20
CA TYR A 11 16.99 7.82 -0.18
C TYR A 11 16.85 7.23 -1.60
N TRP A 12 15.69 6.71 -1.95
CA TRP A 12 15.45 6.09 -3.25
C TRP A 12 15.34 7.12 -4.39
N LYS A 13 14.94 8.36 -4.11
CA LYS A 13 14.98 9.45 -5.10
C LYS A 13 16.41 9.79 -5.52
N GLU A 14 17.34 9.72 -4.56
CA GLU A 14 18.76 10.07 -4.78
C GLU A 14 19.60 8.87 -5.25
N SER A 15 19.11 7.64 -5.11
CA SER A 15 19.86 6.41 -5.38
C SER A 15 20.16 6.13 -6.84
N GLY A 16 19.56 6.85 -7.78
CA GLY A 16 19.70 6.59 -9.22
C GLY A 16 18.61 5.74 -9.85
N ILE A 17 17.69 5.15 -9.07
CA ILE A 17 16.57 4.34 -9.59
C ILE A 17 15.73 5.12 -10.60
N ILE A 18 15.56 6.42 -10.41
CA ILE A 18 14.76 7.28 -11.29
C ILE A 18 15.37 7.40 -12.68
N GLN A 19 16.70 7.31 -12.80
CA GLN A 19 17.41 7.34 -14.09
C GLN A 19 17.21 6.04 -14.87
N GLU A 20 17.02 4.91 -14.19
CA GLU A 20 16.72 3.61 -14.81
C GLU A 20 15.25 3.48 -15.22
N ALA A 21 14.37 4.31 -14.63
CA ALA A 21 12.94 4.23 -14.86
C ALA A 21 12.52 4.82 -16.20
N ARG A 22 11.65 4.11 -16.91
CA ARG A 22 11.02 4.57 -18.16
C ARG A 22 9.74 5.34 -17.83
N PHE A 23 9.56 6.47 -18.49
CA PHE A 23 8.34 7.30 -18.35
C PHE A 23 7.52 7.24 -19.64
N GLN A 24 6.21 7.11 -19.47
CA GLN A 24 5.25 7.19 -20.57
C GLN A 24 4.16 8.17 -20.20
N THR A 25 3.69 8.94 -21.18
CA THR A 25 2.59 9.88 -20.99
C THR A 25 1.42 9.49 -21.88
N SER A 26 0.21 9.65 -21.36
CA SER A 26 -1.02 9.36 -22.06
C SER A 26 -2.09 10.39 -21.71
N LEU A 27 -3.19 10.36 -22.46
CA LEU A 27 -4.36 11.17 -22.14
C LEU A 27 -4.95 10.71 -20.80
N SER A 28 -5.34 11.64 -19.95
CA SER A 28 -6.05 11.30 -18.71
C SER A 28 -7.45 10.79 -19.07
N GLY A 29 -7.85 9.65 -18.51
CA GLY A 29 -9.21 9.12 -18.64
C GLY A 29 -10.14 9.79 -17.63
N GLY A 30 -11.39 10.06 -18.03
CA GLY A 30 -12.43 10.57 -17.10
C GLY A 30 -13.56 11.27 -17.84
N LYS A 31 -14.70 11.46 -17.15
CA LYS A 31 -15.80 12.33 -17.59
C LYS A 31 -15.36 13.78 -17.46
N GLY A 32 -14.62 14.31 -18.43
CA GLY A 32 -14.07 15.65 -18.38
C GLY A 32 -14.33 16.47 -19.63
N GLY A 33 -14.27 17.79 -19.52
CA GLY A 33 -14.48 18.73 -20.62
C GLY A 33 -13.39 18.66 -21.70
N GLN A 34 -13.43 19.56 -22.68
CA GLN A 34 -12.62 19.56 -23.91
C GLN A 34 -11.10 19.38 -23.73
N ASN A 35 -10.53 19.75 -22.56
CA ASN A 35 -9.09 19.64 -22.30
C ASN A 35 -8.61 18.21 -21.95
N VAL A 36 -9.47 17.36 -21.39
CA VAL A 36 -9.10 15.99 -20.97
C VAL A 36 -8.69 15.12 -22.17
N ASN A 37 -9.35 15.35 -23.30
CA ASN A 37 -9.10 14.59 -24.53
C ASN A 37 -7.98 15.18 -25.41
N LYS A 38 -7.37 16.32 -25.03
CA LYS A 38 -6.37 17.03 -25.85
C LYS A 38 -5.00 17.09 -25.20
N VAL A 39 -4.88 16.87 -23.87
CA VAL A 39 -3.62 17.05 -23.14
C VAL A 39 -3.20 15.76 -22.46
N SER A 40 -2.00 15.28 -22.80
CA SER A 40 -1.40 14.06 -22.20
C SER A 40 -0.81 14.37 -20.82
N THR A 41 -1.67 14.52 -19.82
CA THR A 41 -1.24 14.84 -18.45
C THR A 41 -1.02 13.61 -17.56
N LYS A 42 -1.56 12.46 -17.93
CA LYS A 42 -1.33 11.20 -17.24
C LYS A 42 0.11 10.73 -17.44
N VAL A 43 0.79 10.40 -16.34
CA VAL A 43 2.16 9.90 -16.35
C VAL A 43 2.19 8.50 -15.76
N GLU A 44 2.87 7.62 -16.45
CA GLU A 44 3.17 6.26 -16.02
C GLU A 44 4.68 6.11 -15.89
N ILE A 45 5.13 5.52 -14.80
CA ILE A 45 6.52 5.19 -14.54
C ILE A 45 6.66 3.67 -14.48
N TYR A 46 7.65 3.14 -15.19
CA TYR A 46 7.98 1.73 -15.25
C TYR A 46 9.41 1.53 -14.77
N TRP A 47 9.62 0.60 -13.88
CA TRP A 47 10.94 0.26 -13.37
C TRP A 47 11.02 -1.23 -13.05
N SER A 48 12.11 -1.87 -13.45
CA SER A 48 12.34 -3.29 -13.18
C SER A 48 13.37 -3.47 -12.07
N PRO A 49 13.00 -4.09 -10.94
CA PRO A 49 13.96 -4.46 -9.90
C PRO A 49 15.04 -5.41 -10.41
N GLU A 50 14.69 -6.33 -11.31
CA GLU A 50 15.60 -7.35 -11.82
C GLU A 50 16.70 -6.78 -12.71
N ARG A 51 16.37 -5.75 -13.49
CA ARG A 51 17.30 -5.10 -14.42
C ARG A 51 18.10 -3.97 -13.79
N SER A 52 17.77 -3.59 -12.56
CA SER A 52 18.42 -2.46 -11.89
C SER A 52 19.87 -2.76 -11.54
N THR A 53 20.75 -1.81 -11.86
CA THR A 53 22.18 -1.87 -11.55
C THR A 53 22.53 -1.12 -10.25
N VAL A 54 21.60 -0.32 -9.75
CA VAL A 54 21.79 0.59 -8.60
C VAL A 54 21.56 -0.12 -7.26
N ILE A 55 20.74 -1.17 -7.26
CA ILE A 55 20.39 -1.90 -6.03
C ILE A 55 21.24 -3.16 -5.86
N SER A 56 21.56 -3.49 -4.59
CA SER A 56 22.24 -4.75 -4.27
C SER A 56 21.34 -5.95 -4.53
N GLU A 57 21.94 -7.12 -4.75
CA GLU A 57 21.20 -8.36 -5.01
C GLU A 57 20.25 -8.73 -3.85
N GLU A 58 20.70 -8.53 -2.61
CA GLU A 58 19.86 -8.74 -1.43
C GLU A 58 18.63 -7.81 -1.40
N ALA A 59 18.83 -6.53 -1.76
CA ALA A 59 17.74 -5.56 -1.83
C ALA A 59 16.76 -5.91 -2.96
N ARG A 60 17.27 -6.38 -4.10
CA ARG A 60 16.48 -6.85 -5.24
C ARG A 60 15.57 -8.01 -4.83
N ALA A 61 16.15 -9.06 -4.23
CA ALA A 61 15.39 -10.23 -3.75
C ALA A 61 14.28 -9.81 -2.78
N ARG A 62 14.59 -8.89 -1.85
CA ARG A 62 13.61 -8.37 -0.89
C ARG A 62 12.48 -7.58 -1.54
N ILE A 63 12.78 -6.75 -2.54
CA ILE A 63 11.77 -5.99 -3.29
C ILE A 63 10.86 -6.96 -4.03
N VAL A 64 11.42 -7.89 -4.81
CA VAL A 64 10.65 -8.87 -5.59
C VAL A 64 9.73 -9.70 -4.66
N GLU A 65 10.24 -10.20 -3.54
CA GLU A 65 9.45 -10.95 -2.54
C GLU A 65 8.25 -10.14 -2.03
N LYS A 66 8.47 -8.87 -1.67
CA LYS A 66 7.46 -8.05 -1.00
C LYS A 66 6.39 -7.49 -1.93
N ILE A 67 6.72 -7.24 -3.17
CA ILE A 67 5.81 -6.62 -4.13
C ILE A 67 5.58 -7.48 -5.39
N ALA A 68 5.74 -8.80 -5.29
CA ALA A 68 5.47 -9.75 -6.37
C ALA A 68 4.10 -9.51 -7.05
N SER A 69 3.07 -9.15 -6.28
CA SER A 69 1.73 -8.86 -6.80
C SER A 69 1.61 -7.53 -7.58
N LYS A 70 2.65 -6.70 -7.59
CA LYS A 70 2.70 -5.41 -8.31
C LYS A 70 3.65 -5.43 -9.50
N ILE A 71 4.39 -6.51 -9.65
CA ILE A 71 5.29 -6.75 -10.78
C ILE A 71 4.44 -7.38 -11.89
N ASP A 72 4.50 -6.82 -13.09
CA ASP A 72 3.81 -7.35 -14.25
C ASP A 72 4.57 -8.53 -14.90
N ASN A 73 4.04 -9.07 -15.99
CA ASN A 73 4.65 -10.20 -16.70
C ASN A 73 6.02 -9.86 -17.34
N ASP A 74 6.30 -8.56 -17.52
CA ASP A 74 7.57 -8.07 -18.08
C ASP A 74 8.64 -7.85 -16.98
N GLY A 75 8.30 -8.14 -15.72
CA GLY A 75 9.17 -7.92 -14.55
C GLY A 75 9.26 -6.46 -14.15
N GLU A 76 8.32 -5.61 -14.57
CA GLU A 76 8.30 -4.17 -14.30
C GLU A 76 7.24 -3.81 -13.27
N ILE A 77 7.54 -2.84 -12.42
CA ILE A 77 6.58 -2.18 -11.54
C ILE A 77 6.02 -0.97 -12.28
N ARG A 78 4.71 -0.95 -12.47
CA ARG A 78 4.02 0.18 -13.09
C ARG A 78 3.33 1.04 -12.04
N VAL A 79 3.61 2.35 -12.06
CA VAL A 79 2.94 3.35 -11.20
C VAL A 79 2.36 4.45 -12.08
N THR A 80 1.08 4.72 -11.90
CA THR A 80 0.34 5.72 -12.68
C THR A 80 -0.03 6.92 -11.81
N CYS A 81 0.03 8.12 -12.40
CA CYS A 81 -0.43 9.36 -11.79
C CYS A 81 -1.13 10.28 -12.81
N ASP A 82 -2.38 10.64 -12.50
CA ASP A 82 -3.24 11.51 -13.31
C ASP A 82 -4.02 12.53 -12.46
N THR A 83 -3.54 12.81 -11.24
CA THR A 83 -4.25 13.60 -10.24
C THR A 83 -4.23 15.11 -10.52
N SER A 84 -3.23 15.60 -11.24
CA SER A 84 -3.06 17.01 -11.54
C SER A 84 -3.28 17.30 -13.03
N ARG A 85 -3.63 18.57 -13.34
CA ARG A 85 -3.67 19.08 -14.72
C ARG A 85 -2.26 19.31 -15.29
N SER A 86 -1.23 19.33 -14.45
CA SER A 86 0.16 19.52 -14.85
C SER A 86 0.86 18.15 -14.98
N GLN A 87 1.37 17.85 -16.17
CA GLN A 87 2.18 16.66 -16.43
C GLN A 87 3.43 16.61 -15.53
N LEU A 88 4.09 17.77 -15.34
CA LEU A 88 5.26 17.86 -14.47
C LEU A 88 4.94 17.49 -13.02
N GLN A 89 3.79 17.96 -12.52
CA GLN A 89 3.34 17.62 -11.16
C GLN A 89 3.01 16.13 -11.04
N ASN A 90 2.34 15.56 -12.05
CA ASN A 90 2.05 14.12 -12.08
C ASN A 90 3.33 13.29 -12.15
N LYS A 91 4.35 13.75 -12.90
CA LYS A 91 5.66 13.09 -12.93
C LYS A 91 6.32 13.06 -11.54
N LYS A 92 6.36 14.19 -10.84
CA LYS A 92 6.88 14.27 -9.46
C LYS A 92 6.13 13.32 -8.53
N THR A 93 4.81 13.35 -8.57
CA THR A 93 3.97 12.47 -7.74
C THR A 93 4.15 10.99 -8.08
N ALA A 94 4.35 10.63 -9.34
CA ALA A 94 4.63 9.24 -9.74
C ALA A 94 5.99 8.76 -9.20
N ILE A 95 7.02 9.62 -9.23
CA ILE A 95 8.33 9.36 -8.63
C ILE A 95 8.19 9.15 -7.11
N ASP A 96 7.46 10.03 -6.42
CA ASP A 96 7.22 9.88 -4.98
C ASP A 96 6.53 8.55 -4.66
N LYS A 97 5.51 8.19 -5.43
CA LYS A 97 4.77 6.93 -5.25
C LYS A 97 5.66 5.70 -5.40
N ILE A 98 6.51 5.63 -6.44
CA ILE A 98 7.37 4.47 -6.64
C ILE A 98 8.43 4.37 -5.53
N CYS A 99 9.02 5.49 -5.11
CA CYS A 99 9.97 5.51 -4.00
C CYS A 99 9.33 5.07 -2.67
N ILE A 100 8.08 5.46 -2.41
CA ILE A 100 7.32 5.00 -1.23
C ILE A 100 7.06 3.49 -1.30
N ILE A 101 6.70 2.96 -2.46
CA ILE A 101 6.48 1.52 -2.65
C ILE A 101 7.77 0.74 -2.36
N ILE A 102 8.90 1.19 -2.88
CA ILE A 102 10.20 0.55 -2.65
C ILE A 102 10.61 0.64 -1.17
N ALA A 103 10.52 1.83 -0.57
CA ALA A 103 10.82 2.03 0.85
C ALA A 103 9.97 1.15 1.77
N PHE A 104 8.70 0.92 1.39
CA PHE A 104 7.79 0.06 2.15
C PHE A 104 8.27 -1.40 2.19
N CYS A 105 8.99 -1.89 1.18
CA CYS A 105 9.56 -3.25 1.18
C CYS A 105 10.57 -3.48 2.31
N PHE A 106 11.21 -2.42 2.78
CA PHE A 106 12.22 -2.46 3.84
C PHE A 106 11.68 -2.08 5.22
N LYS A 107 10.40 -1.69 5.30
CA LYS A 107 9.76 -1.40 6.58
C LYS A 107 9.47 -2.68 7.34
N GLU A 108 10.02 -2.78 8.54
CA GLU A 108 9.72 -3.89 9.45
C GLU A 108 8.35 -3.70 10.10
N ASN A 109 7.52 -4.72 10.04
CA ASN A 109 6.24 -4.71 10.72
C ASN A 109 6.47 -4.91 12.23
N LYS A 110 6.01 -3.98 13.04
CA LYS A 110 6.02 -4.13 14.49
C LYS A 110 5.13 -5.33 14.89
N PRO A 111 5.59 -6.23 15.76
CA PRO A 111 4.77 -7.33 16.24
C PRO A 111 3.52 -6.78 16.91
N ARG A 112 2.36 -7.31 16.53
CA ARG A 112 1.08 -6.89 17.10
C ARG A 112 0.97 -7.40 18.53
N LYS A 113 0.92 -6.48 19.49
CA LYS A 113 0.65 -6.85 20.91
C LYS A 113 -0.80 -7.28 21.04
N ALA A 114 -1.03 -8.42 21.70
CA ALA A 114 -2.37 -8.87 22.04
C ALA A 114 -3.06 -7.86 22.97
N SER A 115 -4.25 -7.41 22.60
CA SER A 115 -5.06 -6.52 23.43
C SER A 115 -6.02 -7.34 24.29
N LYS A 116 -6.21 -6.91 25.55
CA LYS A 116 -7.25 -7.49 26.43
C LYS A 116 -8.61 -6.88 26.05
N PRO A 117 -9.72 -7.64 26.22
CA PRO A 117 -11.06 -7.09 26.08
C PRO A 117 -11.29 -5.89 27.00
N THR A 118 -12.02 -4.88 26.53
CA THR A 118 -12.36 -3.72 27.35
C THR A 118 -13.32 -4.09 28.49
N PHE A 119 -13.29 -3.36 29.59
CA PHE A 119 -14.20 -3.58 30.73
C PHE A 119 -15.67 -3.55 30.27
N SER A 120 -16.04 -2.63 29.40
CA SER A 120 -17.40 -2.54 28.85
C SER A 120 -17.81 -3.79 28.05
N SER A 121 -16.89 -4.36 27.26
CA SER A 121 -17.13 -5.59 26.51
C SER A 121 -17.34 -6.79 27.44
N VAL A 122 -16.52 -6.91 28.50
CA VAL A 122 -16.67 -7.95 29.53
C VAL A 122 -17.99 -7.81 30.25
N LYS A 123 -18.36 -6.59 30.68
CA LYS A 123 -19.64 -6.28 31.36
C LYS A 123 -20.84 -6.67 30.47
N LYS A 124 -20.85 -6.23 29.20
CA LYS A 124 -21.90 -6.56 28.24
C LYS A 124 -22.08 -8.07 28.05
N ARG A 125 -20.95 -8.82 27.96
CA ARG A 125 -20.96 -10.27 27.84
C ARG A 125 -21.57 -10.95 29.08
N LEU A 126 -21.23 -10.44 30.31
CA LEU A 126 -21.76 -10.96 31.56
C LEU A 126 -23.24 -10.65 31.72
N GLU A 127 -23.69 -9.44 31.38
CA GLU A 127 -25.10 -9.06 31.40
C GLU A 127 -25.91 -9.94 30.45
N GLY A 128 -25.42 -10.15 29.21
CA GLY A 128 -26.07 -11.06 28.26
C GLY A 128 -26.19 -12.50 28.77
N LYS A 129 -25.14 -13.01 29.44
CA LYS A 129 -25.22 -14.34 30.07
C LYS A 129 -26.25 -14.40 31.23
N LYS A 130 -26.36 -13.31 32.02
CA LYS A 130 -27.35 -13.21 33.10
C LYS A 130 -28.77 -13.25 32.56
N ILE A 131 -29.08 -12.45 31.55
CA ILE A 131 -30.37 -12.43 30.86
C ILE A 131 -30.75 -13.83 30.34
N GLN A 132 -29.80 -14.50 29.68
CA GLN A 132 -30.02 -15.85 29.17
C GLN A 132 -30.28 -16.88 30.27
N LYS A 133 -29.57 -16.76 31.40
CA LYS A 133 -29.82 -17.59 32.58
C LYS A 133 -31.25 -17.39 33.12
N ASP A 134 -31.66 -16.14 33.26
CA ASP A 134 -32.99 -15.80 33.80
C ASP A 134 -34.11 -16.32 32.86
N ILE A 135 -33.94 -16.20 31.56
CA ILE A 135 -34.85 -16.78 30.58
C ILE A 135 -34.94 -18.30 30.72
N LYS A 136 -33.82 -19.00 30.88
CA LYS A 136 -33.80 -20.47 31.10
C LYS A 136 -34.47 -20.87 32.40
N VAL A 137 -34.28 -20.13 33.47
CA VAL A 137 -34.93 -20.40 34.78
C VAL A 137 -36.43 -20.19 34.67
N ASN A 138 -36.88 -19.12 34.00
CA ASN A 138 -38.34 -18.86 33.85
C ASN A 138 -39.02 -19.92 32.97
N ARG A 139 -38.33 -20.43 31.93
CA ARG A 139 -38.88 -21.55 31.11
C ARG A 139 -39.09 -22.84 31.94
N ARG A 140 -38.19 -23.15 32.89
CA ARG A 140 -38.33 -24.33 33.74
C ARG A 140 -39.49 -24.25 34.76
N LYS A 141 -39.96 -23.04 35.09
CA LYS A 141 -41.09 -22.85 36.02
C LYS A 141 -42.46 -23.05 35.38
N THR A 142 -42.51 -23.22 34.06
CA THR A 142 -43.76 -23.43 33.30
C THR A 142 -44.04 -24.89 32.94
N ASP A 143 -43.11 -25.81 33.28
CA ASP A 143 -43.34 -27.26 33.15
C ASP A 143 -43.95 -27.81 34.47
N TRP A 144 -45.24 -27.90 34.54
CA TRP A 144 -46.05 -28.65 35.54
C TRP A 144 -47.08 -29.51 34.84
#